data_c62c6ed9f4ce04c2fc88e09f7d73cc40
#
_entry.id   c62c6ed9f4ce04c2fc88e09f7d73cc40
#
_cell.length_a   1.000
_cell.length_b   1.000
_cell.length_c   1.000
_cell.angle_alpha   90.00
_cell.angle_beta   90.00
_cell.angle_gamma   90.00
#
_symmetry.space_group_name_H-M   'P 1'
#
loop_
_entity.id
_entity.type
_entity.pdbx_description
1 polymer ?
#
loop_
_entity_poly.entity_id
_entity_poly.type
_entity_poly.pdbx_seq_one_letter_code
_entity_poly.pdbx_strand_id
1 'polypeptide(L)'
;IFPQDWCKKNGIKPAIYDSIINKTPLSYRTNRIIGGIAPSEYLAKLEEGNSSSPPISSEKLGTYLRSHLIDPALLRADAFDAFMDDRQKRLLGLIEQAMGKAAYTGNVPEEGEDAEEDEDASEAVMTVPLA
;
A
#
# COMPACT_ATOMS: atom_id res chain seq x y z
N ILE A 1 3.26 4.88 0.45
CA ILE A 1 3.86 4.17 -0.70
C ILE A 1 4.14 5.14 -1.83
N PHE A 2 3.11 5.75 -2.42
CA PHE A 2 3.30 6.88 -3.32
C PHE A 2 3.34 8.15 -2.46
N PRO A 3 4.47 8.89 -2.44
CA PRO A 3 4.63 10.02 -1.55
C PRO A 3 3.64 11.14 -1.83
N GLN A 4 3.28 11.86 -0.80
CA GLN A 4 2.34 12.97 -0.89
C GLN A 4 2.76 14.03 -1.90
N ASP A 5 4.03 14.41 -1.89
CA ASP A 5 4.55 15.42 -2.82
C ASP A 5 4.46 14.96 -4.28
N TRP A 6 4.77 13.69 -4.53
CA TRP A 6 4.63 13.12 -5.87
C TRP A 6 3.16 13.15 -6.31
N CYS A 7 2.26 12.75 -5.43
CA CYS A 7 0.82 12.73 -5.72
C CYS A 7 0.29 14.14 -6.03
N LYS A 8 0.70 15.13 -5.26
CA LYS A 8 0.31 16.52 -5.51
C LYS A 8 0.78 17.01 -6.88
N LYS A 9 2.01 16.68 -7.26
CA LYS A 9 2.56 17.06 -8.56
C LYS A 9 1.86 16.39 -9.73
N ASN A 10 1.25 15.21 -9.49
CA ASN A 10 0.54 14.47 -10.52
C ASN A 10 -0.96 14.65 -10.47
N GLY A 11 -1.45 15.65 -9.73
CA GLY A 11 -2.86 16.01 -9.69
C GLY A 11 -3.75 15.03 -8.96
N ILE A 12 -3.20 14.21 -8.07
CA ILE A 12 -3.97 13.24 -7.30
C ILE A 12 -4.54 13.92 -6.06
N LYS A 13 -5.82 13.71 -5.81
CA LYS A 13 -6.51 14.33 -4.69
C LYS A 13 -6.10 13.73 -3.35
N PRO A 14 -6.05 14.54 -2.27
CA PRO A 14 -5.71 14.04 -0.93
C PRO A 14 -6.58 12.87 -0.46
N ALA A 15 -7.87 12.89 -0.75
CA ALA A 15 -8.76 11.81 -0.37
C ALA A 15 -8.32 10.46 -0.96
N ILE A 16 -7.64 10.48 -2.10
CA ILE A 16 -7.16 9.27 -2.76
C ILE A 16 -5.79 8.86 -2.21
N TYR A 17 -4.81 9.77 -2.17
CA TYR A 17 -3.47 9.37 -1.73
C TYR A 17 -3.35 9.18 -0.22
N ASP A 18 -4.24 9.74 0.57
CA ASP A 18 -4.29 9.50 2.02
C ASP A 18 -5.01 8.20 2.39
N SER A 19 -5.52 7.47 1.41
CA SER A 19 -6.14 6.17 1.64
C SER A 19 -5.15 5.18 2.25
N ILE A 20 -5.65 4.29 3.10
CA ILE A 20 -4.86 3.21 3.69
C ILE A 20 -4.25 2.30 2.62
N ILE A 21 -4.86 2.22 1.45
CA ILE A 21 -4.34 1.45 0.31
C ILE A 21 -2.94 1.93 -0.08
N ASN A 22 -2.66 3.21 0.07
CA ASN A 22 -1.37 3.81 -0.23
C ASN A 22 -0.43 3.87 0.98
N LYS A 23 -0.70 3.12 2.04
CA LYS A 23 0.07 3.17 3.28
C LYS A 23 0.59 1.79 3.68
N THR A 24 1.79 1.78 4.23
CA THR A 24 2.37 0.59 4.84
C THR A 24 3.40 1.04 5.88
N PRO A 25 3.60 0.27 6.96
CA PRO A 25 4.63 0.60 7.93
C PRO A 25 6.03 0.58 7.31
N LEU A 26 6.83 1.58 7.64
CA LEU A 26 8.21 1.70 7.17
C LEU A 26 9.11 2.07 8.32
N SER A 27 10.39 1.65 8.24
CA SER A 27 11.37 2.14 9.18
C SER A 27 11.60 3.65 8.95
N TYR A 28 12.01 4.34 10.00
CA TYR A 28 12.33 5.77 9.92
C TYR A 28 13.40 6.05 8.87
N ARG A 29 14.42 5.19 8.81
CA ARG A 29 15.52 5.30 7.85
C ARG A 29 15.02 5.20 6.41
N THR A 30 14.21 4.18 6.11
CA THR A 30 13.64 3.99 4.78
C THR A 30 12.75 5.17 4.41
N ASN A 31 11.94 5.65 5.33
CA ASN A 31 11.06 6.78 5.07
C ASN A 31 11.83 8.05 4.71
N ARG A 32 12.98 8.26 5.32
CA ARG A 32 13.84 9.41 4.99
C ARG A 32 14.44 9.30 3.59
N ILE A 33 14.79 8.10 3.16
CA ILE A 33 15.31 7.87 1.81
C ILE A 33 14.23 8.14 0.77
N ILE A 34 13.00 7.72 1.04
CA ILE A 34 11.88 7.91 0.14
C ILE A 34 11.59 9.39 -0.08
N GLY A 35 11.52 10.17 0.98
CA GLY A 35 11.18 11.59 0.86
C GLY A 35 9.91 11.80 0.04
N GLY A 36 9.93 12.74 -0.90
CA GLY A 36 8.80 13.06 -1.76
C GLY A 36 8.97 12.63 -3.22
N ILE A 37 9.88 11.71 -3.51
CA ILE A 37 10.22 11.32 -4.87
C ILE A 37 9.37 10.15 -5.38
N ALA A 38 9.38 9.94 -6.69
CA ALA A 38 8.62 8.86 -7.32
C ALA A 38 9.09 7.49 -6.85
N PRO A 39 8.20 6.48 -6.81
CA PRO A 39 8.57 5.13 -6.43
C PRO A 39 9.72 4.54 -7.25
N SER A 40 9.74 4.75 -8.56
CA SER A 40 10.85 4.30 -9.41
C SER A 40 12.18 4.87 -8.95
N GLU A 41 12.20 6.11 -8.50
CA GLU A 41 13.42 6.77 -8.02
C GLU A 41 13.86 6.28 -6.66
N TYR A 42 12.94 6.18 -5.68
CA TYR A 42 13.35 5.74 -4.36
C TYR A 42 13.71 4.25 -4.32
N LEU A 43 13.10 3.43 -5.17
CA LEU A 43 13.51 2.03 -5.29
C LEU A 43 14.94 1.93 -5.83
N ALA A 44 15.29 2.73 -6.81
CA ALA A 44 16.66 2.78 -7.31
C ALA A 44 17.66 3.20 -6.23
N LYS A 45 17.29 4.19 -5.41
CA LYS A 45 18.14 4.62 -4.30
C LYS A 45 18.32 3.54 -3.25
N LEU A 46 17.29 2.77 -2.96
CA LEU A 46 17.37 1.65 -2.02
C LEU A 46 18.26 0.54 -2.56
N GLU A 47 18.22 0.29 -3.85
CA GLU A 47 19.08 -0.70 -4.49
C GLU A 47 20.55 -0.29 -4.50
N GLU A 48 20.83 0.99 -4.72
CA GLU A 48 22.18 1.53 -4.69
C GLU A 48 22.76 1.55 -3.27
N GLY A 49 21.92 1.89 -2.30
CA GLY A 49 22.36 2.12 -0.94
C GLY A 49 23.11 3.44 -0.80
N ASN A 50 23.54 3.73 0.43
CA ASN A 50 24.36 4.90 0.74
C ASN A 50 25.21 4.63 1.98
N SER A 51 25.92 5.65 2.48
CA SER A 51 26.81 5.50 3.64
C SER A 51 26.11 5.07 4.92
N SER A 52 24.81 5.37 5.06
CA SER A 52 24.03 5.03 6.25
C SER A 52 23.07 3.84 6.02
N SER A 53 22.95 3.38 4.79
CA SER A 53 22.02 2.30 4.42
C SER A 53 22.70 1.39 3.40
N PRO A 54 22.93 0.12 3.71
CA PRO A 54 23.54 -0.80 2.75
C PRO A 54 22.63 -1.01 1.55
N PRO A 55 23.20 -1.33 0.37
CA PRO A 55 22.40 -1.63 -0.81
C PRO A 55 21.51 -2.86 -0.59
N ILE A 56 20.31 -2.81 -1.16
CA ILE A 56 19.36 -3.91 -1.10
C ILE A 56 19.26 -4.50 -2.50
N SER A 57 19.41 -5.82 -2.62
CA SER A 57 19.30 -6.46 -3.92
C SER A 57 17.87 -6.33 -4.45
N SER A 58 17.74 -6.30 -5.77
CA SER A 58 16.44 -6.25 -6.43
C SER A 58 15.53 -7.39 -5.99
N GLU A 59 16.08 -8.57 -5.80
CA GLU A 59 15.36 -9.75 -5.35
C GLU A 59 14.83 -9.59 -3.92
N LYS A 60 15.65 -9.13 -3.00
CA LYS A 60 15.23 -8.87 -1.62
C LYS A 60 14.20 -7.78 -1.54
N LEU A 61 14.38 -6.72 -2.31
CA LEU A 61 13.45 -5.61 -2.36
C LEU A 61 12.10 -6.08 -2.89
N GLY A 62 12.09 -6.91 -3.93
CA GLY A 62 10.86 -7.51 -4.46
C GLY A 62 10.14 -8.36 -3.43
N THR A 63 10.87 -9.19 -2.70
CA THR A 63 10.30 -10.03 -1.64
C THR A 63 9.69 -9.17 -0.54
N TYR A 64 10.39 -8.12 -0.13
CA TYR A 64 9.91 -7.18 0.88
C TYR A 64 8.61 -6.50 0.41
N LEU A 65 8.58 -6.00 -0.82
CA LEU A 65 7.40 -5.33 -1.36
C LEU A 65 6.20 -6.28 -1.42
N ARG A 66 6.40 -7.52 -1.86
CA ARG A 66 5.32 -8.50 -1.90
C ARG A 66 4.79 -8.85 -0.52
N SER A 67 5.65 -8.85 0.50
CA SER A 67 5.20 -9.07 1.88
C SER A 67 4.30 -7.94 2.39
N HIS A 68 4.39 -6.76 1.79
CA HIS A 68 3.52 -5.63 2.07
C HIS A 68 2.36 -5.52 1.08
N LEU A 69 2.09 -6.59 0.31
CA LEU A 69 1.00 -6.65 -0.66
C LEU A 69 1.17 -5.62 -1.79
N ILE A 70 2.40 -5.43 -2.22
CA ILE A 70 2.76 -4.49 -3.27
C ILE A 70 3.35 -5.26 -4.45
N ASP A 71 2.85 -4.99 -5.66
CA ASP A 71 3.46 -5.51 -6.89
C ASP A 71 4.65 -4.61 -7.25
N PRO A 72 5.89 -5.13 -7.22
CA PRO A 72 7.06 -4.30 -7.50
C PRO A 72 7.04 -3.67 -8.89
N ALA A 73 6.49 -4.36 -9.88
CA ALA A 73 6.45 -3.85 -11.25
C ALA A 73 5.63 -2.57 -11.36
N LEU A 74 4.51 -2.48 -10.63
CA LEU A 74 3.66 -1.30 -10.63
C LEU A 74 4.34 -0.11 -9.98
N LEU A 75 5.11 -0.35 -8.94
CA LEU A 75 5.88 0.70 -8.29
C LEU A 75 7.00 1.22 -9.19
N ARG A 76 7.72 0.31 -9.86
CA ARG A 76 8.79 0.68 -10.76
C ARG A 76 8.29 1.46 -11.98
N ALA A 77 7.05 1.22 -12.37
CA ALA A 77 6.40 1.92 -13.48
C ALA A 77 5.75 3.24 -13.05
N ASP A 78 5.75 3.57 -11.77
CA ASP A 78 5.03 4.71 -11.20
C ASP A 78 3.54 4.72 -11.58
N ALA A 79 2.96 3.53 -11.72
CA ALA A 79 1.59 3.32 -12.18
C ALA A 79 0.61 3.43 -11.00
N PHE A 80 0.29 4.64 -10.58
CA PHE A 80 -0.50 4.89 -9.38
C PHE A 80 -1.87 4.22 -9.41
N ASP A 81 -2.64 4.42 -10.48
CA ASP A 81 -4.01 3.90 -10.57
C ASP A 81 -4.02 2.37 -10.57
N ALA A 82 -3.14 1.76 -11.35
CA ALA A 82 -3.00 0.30 -11.41
C ALA A 82 -2.55 -0.25 -10.05
N PHE A 83 -1.63 0.44 -9.39
CA PHE A 83 -1.15 0.07 -8.07
C PHE A 83 -2.28 0.10 -7.03
N MET A 84 -3.07 1.16 -7.02
CA MET A 84 -4.17 1.31 -6.06
C MET A 84 -5.21 0.20 -6.26
N ASP A 85 -5.56 -0.10 -7.50
CA ASP A 85 -6.50 -1.16 -7.83
C ASP A 85 -5.96 -2.54 -7.42
N ASP A 86 -4.72 -2.83 -7.75
CA ASP A 86 -4.08 -4.10 -7.42
C ASP A 86 -3.99 -4.29 -5.90
N ARG A 87 -3.51 -3.29 -5.19
CA ARG A 87 -3.35 -3.39 -3.74
C ARG A 87 -4.70 -3.49 -3.02
N GLN A 88 -5.70 -2.79 -3.50
CA GLN A 88 -7.05 -2.91 -2.96
C GLN A 88 -7.54 -4.35 -3.03
N LYS A 89 -7.35 -5.00 -4.16
CA LYS A 89 -7.75 -6.41 -4.34
C LYS A 89 -6.98 -7.34 -3.42
N ARG A 90 -5.69 -7.11 -3.23
CA ARG A 90 -4.86 -7.91 -2.33
C ARG A 90 -5.28 -7.74 -0.87
N LEU A 91 -5.57 -6.52 -0.46
CA LEU A 91 -6.07 -6.24 0.90
C LEU A 91 -7.43 -6.87 1.14
N LEU A 92 -8.33 -6.78 0.17
CA LEU A 92 -9.64 -7.44 0.26
C LEU A 92 -9.51 -8.94 0.37
N GLY A 93 -8.62 -9.54 -0.41
CA GLY A 93 -8.35 -10.98 -0.32
C GLY A 93 -7.85 -11.39 1.07
N LEU A 94 -7.01 -10.57 1.68
CA LEU A 94 -6.52 -10.82 3.02
C LEU A 94 -7.65 -10.73 4.05
N ILE A 95 -8.53 -9.75 3.90
CA ILE A 95 -9.71 -9.59 4.76
C ILE A 95 -10.64 -10.80 4.60
N GLU A 96 -10.88 -11.26 3.38
CA GLU A 96 -11.70 -12.44 3.12
C GLU A 96 -11.14 -13.67 3.83
N GLN A 97 -9.83 -13.88 3.76
CA GLN A 97 -9.19 -14.99 4.45
C GLN A 97 -9.34 -14.88 5.96
N ALA A 98 -9.17 -13.69 6.51
CA ALA A 98 -9.28 -13.47 7.95
C ALA A 98 -10.71 -13.67 8.45
N MET A 99 -11.70 -13.32 7.65
CA MET A 99 -13.11 -13.44 8.01
C MET A 99 -13.70 -14.80 7.65
N GLY A 100 -13.04 -15.56 6.79
CA GLY A 100 -13.53 -16.86 6.33
C GLY A 100 -14.72 -16.74 5.37
N LYS A 101 -14.94 -15.58 4.76
CA LYS A 101 -16.01 -15.35 3.79
C LYS A 101 -15.63 -14.22 2.84
N ALA A 102 -16.34 -14.13 1.72
CA ALA A 102 -16.06 -13.10 0.71
C ALA A 102 -16.25 -11.69 1.27
N ALA A 103 -15.33 -10.80 0.93
CA ALA A 103 -15.43 -9.41 1.31
C ALA A 103 -16.53 -8.72 0.50
N TYR A 104 -17.18 -7.78 1.12
CA TYR A 104 -18.25 -7.03 0.51
C TYR A 104 -17.69 -5.86 -0.30
N THR A 105 -17.90 -5.88 -1.60
CA THR A 105 -17.29 -4.90 -2.50
C THR A 105 -18.29 -4.12 -3.35
N GLY A 106 -19.54 -4.48 -3.31
CA GLY A 106 -20.49 -3.93 -4.26
C GLY A 106 -21.71 -3.31 -3.60
N ASN A 107 -22.84 -3.95 -3.81
CA ASN A 107 -24.11 -3.45 -3.32
C ASN A 107 -24.16 -3.43 -1.81
N VAL A 108 -24.69 -2.34 -1.29
CA VAL A 108 -24.93 -2.22 0.14
C VAL A 108 -25.98 -3.24 0.54
N PRO A 109 -25.76 -4.01 1.64
CA PRO A 109 -26.81 -4.91 2.14
C PRO A 109 -28.04 -4.10 2.50
N GLU A 110 -29.19 -4.70 2.35
CA GLU A 110 -30.44 -4.03 2.69
C GLU A 110 -30.50 -3.63 4.16
N GLU A 111 -29.72 -4.31 4.98
CA GLU A 111 -29.71 -4.09 6.42
C GLU A 111 -28.48 -3.24 6.78
N GLY A 112 -28.74 -2.01 7.22
CA GLY A 112 -27.68 -1.08 7.60
C GLY A 112 -26.83 -1.57 8.78
N GLU A 113 -27.35 -2.46 9.57
CA GLU A 113 -26.65 -3.04 10.70
C GLU A 113 -25.43 -3.85 10.27
N ASP A 114 -25.56 -4.57 9.17
CA ASP A 114 -24.44 -5.34 8.62
C ASP A 114 -23.31 -4.43 8.15
N ALA A 115 -23.65 -3.27 7.65
CA ALA A 115 -22.65 -2.29 7.22
C ALA A 115 -21.82 -1.75 8.39
N GLU A 116 -22.44 -1.55 9.54
CA GLU A 116 -21.73 -1.10 10.73
C GLU A 116 -20.77 -2.17 11.26
N GLU A 117 -21.22 -3.41 11.30
CA GLU A 117 -20.37 -4.53 11.70
C GLU A 117 -19.21 -4.71 10.75
N ASP A 118 -19.45 -4.60 9.44
CA ASP A 118 -18.40 -4.71 8.43
C ASP A 118 -17.39 -3.58 8.57
N GLU A 119 -17.81 -2.39 8.89
CA GLU A 119 -16.94 -1.26 9.09
C GLU A 119 -15.99 -1.50 10.26
N ASP A 120 -16.50 -1.96 11.40
CA ASP A 120 -15.68 -2.28 12.56
C ASP A 120 -14.73 -3.43 12.27
N ALA A 121 -15.19 -4.47 11.61
CA ALA A 121 -14.37 -5.62 11.22
C ALA A 121 -13.27 -5.20 10.23
N SER A 122 -13.60 -4.35 9.26
CA SER A 122 -12.63 -3.85 8.30
C SER A 122 -11.53 -3.05 8.98
N GLU A 123 -11.88 -2.20 9.91
CA GLU A 123 -10.92 -1.40 10.65
C GLU A 123 -9.97 -2.26 11.47
N ALA A 124 -10.50 -3.24 12.18
CA ALA A 124 -9.68 -4.16 12.97
C ALA A 124 -8.76 -5.01 12.10
N VAL A 125 -9.25 -5.53 10.98
CA VAL A 125 -8.47 -6.36 10.07
C VAL A 125 -7.39 -5.55 9.35
N MET A 126 -7.68 -4.32 8.96
CA MET A 126 -6.70 -3.45 8.32
C MET A 126 -5.55 -3.08 9.25
N THR A 127 -5.79 -2.98 10.53
CA THR A 127 -4.77 -2.65 11.52
C THR A 127 -3.82 -3.83 11.75
N VAL A 128 -4.34 -5.03 11.88
CA VAL A 128 -3.56 -6.22 12.19
C VAL A 128 -2.56 -6.59 11.09
N PRO A 129 -2.93 -6.67 9.80
CA PRO A 129 -1.97 -7.05 8.76
C PRO A 129 -0.87 -6.03 8.53
N LEU A 130 -1.11 -4.77 8.84
CA LEU A 130 -0.16 -3.70 8.60
C LEU A 130 0.77 -3.45 9.78
N ALA A 131 0.42 -3.96 10.91
CA ALA A 131 1.25 -3.88 12.10
C ALA A 131 2.31 -4.96 12.11
#